data_fff6b23325c41b3a50910d381605c20c
#
_entry.id   fff6b23325c41b3a50910d381605c20c
#
_cell.length_a   1.000
_cell.length_b   1.000
_cell.length_c   1.000
_cell.angle_alpha   90.00
_cell.angle_beta   90.00
_cell.angle_gamma   90.00
#
_symmetry.space_group_name_H-M   'P 1'
#
loop_
_entity.id
_entity.type
_entity.pdbx_description
1 polymer ?
#
loop_
_entity_poly.entity_id
_entity_poly.type
_entity_poly.pdbx_seq_one_letter_code
_entity_poly.pdbx_strand_id
1 'polypeptide(L)'
;MIRILVIDDDAVRRGHIIEAIRSIPELAKEDVSTAADLVQARDILSKRFFDLLVLDILLPPIPGAEPSPDAGIQFVRELRLSNTLIKPAHVIGLTAFDSALAGAGPAFMDELWQVIKYDPTSESWSTQLKSKVLYLLQCKRELRTGEKAGYDFDLAILTALWKPELNAIHSLPLNWELRSIANDATDYSVGVPKATALTIKVVAASCSQIGIASATVLAMKLINHFRPRYLAVCGIAAGVKDSGAKLGDVLIVEQSWDYESGKRRTNAEGESELLPDPHYIPISADLRDRFAQCVGKDKYVAEIESLWKSAKPATPLRALLGPVGSGAAVVEDESLVATVKNHARKLIGIEMETYGAFLDIRAT
;
A
#
# COMPACT_ATOMS: atom_id res chain seq x y z
N MET A 1 -4.24 -9.24 -12.95
CA MET A 1 -4.81 -9.22 -14.32
C MET A 1 -4.13 -8.09 -15.09
N ILE A 2 -3.58 -8.35 -16.26
CA ILE A 2 -2.99 -7.37 -17.20
C ILE A 2 -4.00 -7.14 -18.33
N ARG A 3 -4.08 -5.92 -18.87
CA ARG A 3 -4.95 -5.62 -20.02
C ARG A 3 -4.09 -5.22 -21.20
N ILE A 4 -4.28 -5.90 -22.32
CA ILE A 4 -3.51 -5.68 -23.55
C ILE A 4 -4.47 -5.27 -24.67
N LEU A 5 -4.13 -4.20 -25.39
CA LEU A 5 -4.84 -3.79 -26.60
C LEU A 5 -3.91 -4.03 -27.81
N VAL A 6 -4.39 -4.78 -28.80
CA VAL A 6 -3.70 -5.01 -30.06
C VAL A 6 -4.41 -4.21 -31.17
N ILE A 7 -3.69 -3.32 -31.83
CA ILE A 7 -4.19 -2.52 -32.96
C ILE A 7 -3.44 -2.94 -34.21
N ASP A 8 -4.13 -3.54 -35.14
CA ASP A 8 -3.57 -4.05 -36.40
C ASP A 8 -4.70 -4.24 -37.42
N ASP A 9 -4.59 -3.71 -38.62
CA ASP A 9 -5.60 -3.81 -39.68
C ASP A 9 -5.58 -5.17 -40.39
N ASP A 10 -4.42 -5.83 -40.45
CA ASP A 10 -4.27 -7.18 -40.99
C ASP A 10 -4.82 -8.24 -40.00
N ALA A 11 -5.93 -8.87 -40.38
CA ALA A 11 -6.60 -9.86 -39.55
C ALA A 11 -5.73 -11.10 -39.28
N VAL A 12 -4.86 -11.50 -40.23
CA VAL A 12 -3.98 -12.67 -40.08
C VAL A 12 -2.87 -12.35 -39.10
N ARG A 13 -2.17 -11.23 -39.30
CA ARG A 13 -1.09 -10.78 -38.42
C ARG A 13 -1.63 -10.53 -37.00
N ARG A 14 -2.78 -9.87 -36.87
CA ARG A 14 -3.47 -9.67 -35.59
C ARG A 14 -3.79 -11.03 -34.91
N GLY A 15 -4.20 -12.03 -35.68
CA GLY A 15 -4.41 -13.39 -35.20
C GLY A 15 -3.15 -14.01 -34.61
N HIS A 16 -2.02 -13.92 -35.33
CA HIS A 16 -0.72 -14.42 -34.86
C HIS A 16 -0.25 -13.72 -33.57
N ILE A 17 -0.44 -12.40 -33.47
CA ILE A 17 -0.10 -11.64 -32.28
C ILE A 17 -0.93 -12.11 -31.08
N ILE A 18 -2.24 -12.25 -31.27
CA ILE A 18 -3.17 -12.74 -30.23
C ILE A 18 -2.80 -14.16 -29.79
N GLU A 19 -2.48 -15.05 -30.71
CA GLU A 19 -2.08 -16.43 -30.42
C GLU A 19 -0.77 -16.44 -29.63
N ALA A 20 0.22 -15.65 -30.05
CA ALA A 20 1.47 -15.51 -29.31
C ALA A 20 1.24 -15.04 -27.87
N ILE A 21 0.42 -14.01 -27.65
CA ILE A 21 0.09 -13.51 -26.32
C ILE A 21 -0.67 -14.57 -25.50
N ARG A 22 -1.69 -15.20 -26.08
CA ARG A 22 -2.52 -16.23 -25.42
C ARG A 22 -1.79 -17.53 -25.12
N SER A 23 -0.64 -17.77 -25.74
CA SER A 23 0.21 -18.93 -25.38
C SER A 23 0.87 -18.77 -24.00
N ILE A 24 0.76 -17.60 -23.36
CA ILE A 24 1.21 -17.35 -21.99
C ILE A 24 0.13 -17.87 -21.03
N PRO A 25 0.43 -18.89 -20.19
CA PRO A 25 -0.60 -19.59 -19.39
C PRO A 25 -1.34 -18.70 -18.38
N GLU A 26 -0.70 -17.60 -17.94
CA GLU A 26 -1.25 -16.68 -16.94
C GLU A 26 -2.26 -15.67 -17.50
N LEU A 27 -2.50 -15.66 -18.82
CA LEU A 27 -3.40 -14.72 -19.48
C LEU A 27 -4.74 -15.37 -19.83
N ALA A 28 -5.83 -14.71 -19.45
CA ALA A 28 -7.19 -15.08 -19.87
C ALA A 28 -7.53 -14.45 -21.23
N LYS A 29 -8.55 -14.98 -21.89
CA LYS A 29 -9.03 -14.45 -23.19
C LYS A 29 -9.49 -12.99 -23.08
N GLU A 30 -10.08 -12.64 -21.94
CA GLU A 30 -10.63 -11.32 -21.61
C GLU A 30 -9.55 -10.26 -21.39
N ASP A 31 -8.31 -10.67 -21.17
CA ASP A 31 -7.18 -9.78 -20.97
C ASP A 31 -6.71 -9.09 -22.26
N VAL A 32 -7.08 -9.63 -23.43
CA VAL A 32 -6.68 -9.11 -24.75
C VAL A 32 -7.89 -8.53 -25.48
N SER A 33 -7.83 -7.24 -25.76
CA SER A 33 -8.78 -6.50 -26.62
C SER A 33 -8.10 -6.19 -27.96
N THR A 34 -8.90 -5.98 -29.01
CA THR A 34 -8.40 -5.72 -30.35
C THR A 34 -9.10 -4.53 -31.00
N ALA A 35 -8.38 -3.83 -31.89
CA ALA A 35 -8.92 -2.86 -32.80
C ALA A 35 -8.34 -3.08 -34.20
N ALA A 36 -9.15 -2.89 -35.25
CA ALA A 36 -8.73 -3.04 -36.63
C ALA A 36 -8.29 -1.71 -37.27
N ASP A 37 -8.53 -0.58 -36.60
CA ASP A 37 -8.21 0.76 -37.05
C ASP A 37 -8.08 1.73 -35.87
N LEU A 38 -7.60 2.94 -36.19
CA LEU A 38 -7.39 3.97 -35.17
C LEU A 38 -8.68 4.58 -34.62
N VAL A 39 -9.82 4.48 -35.31
CA VAL A 39 -11.12 4.99 -34.82
C VAL A 39 -11.60 4.08 -33.67
N GLN A 40 -11.59 2.76 -33.91
CA GLN A 40 -11.90 1.77 -32.86
C GLN A 40 -10.92 1.89 -31.69
N ALA A 41 -9.63 2.07 -31.96
CA ALA A 41 -8.64 2.24 -30.93
C ALA A 41 -8.92 3.44 -30.01
N ARG A 42 -9.29 4.60 -30.58
CA ARG A 42 -9.67 5.80 -29.82
C ARG A 42 -10.93 5.56 -28.96
N ASP A 43 -11.94 4.92 -29.53
CA ASP A 43 -13.16 4.58 -28.78
C ASP A 43 -12.84 3.69 -27.56
N ILE A 44 -12.01 2.67 -27.74
CA ILE A 44 -11.61 1.76 -26.66
C ILE A 44 -10.77 2.50 -25.60
N LEU A 45 -9.77 3.28 -26.01
CA LEU A 45 -8.88 4.02 -25.12
C LEU A 45 -9.52 5.21 -24.42
N SER A 46 -10.65 5.71 -24.92
CA SER A 46 -11.44 6.73 -24.21
C SER A 46 -12.18 6.19 -23.00
N LYS A 47 -12.38 4.86 -22.93
CA LYS A 47 -13.25 4.19 -21.95
C LYS A 47 -12.48 3.31 -20.95
N ARG A 48 -11.27 2.85 -21.31
CA ARG A 48 -10.58 1.80 -20.57
C ARG A 48 -9.07 1.99 -20.56
N PHE A 49 -8.46 1.74 -19.40
CA PHE A 49 -7.00 1.67 -19.23
C PHE A 49 -6.45 0.33 -19.72
N PHE A 50 -5.27 0.35 -20.35
CA PHE A 50 -4.49 -0.82 -20.75
C PHE A 50 -3.08 -0.75 -20.20
N ASP A 51 -2.53 -1.88 -19.81
CA ASP A 51 -1.17 -2.01 -19.34
C ASP A 51 -0.17 -2.04 -20.51
N LEU A 52 -0.62 -2.60 -21.64
CA LEU A 52 0.18 -2.69 -22.86
C LEU A 52 -0.68 -2.40 -24.09
N LEU A 53 -0.15 -1.55 -24.95
CA LEU A 53 -0.62 -1.35 -26.32
C LEU A 53 0.38 -1.98 -27.27
N VAL A 54 -0.06 -2.92 -28.11
CA VAL A 54 0.69 -3.42 -29.27
C VAL A 54 0.10 -2.77 -30.52
N LEU A 55 0.87 -1.95 -31.20
CA LEU A 55 0.44 -1.09 -32.28
C LEU A 55 1.18 -1.45 -33.57
N ASP A 56 0.45 -1.84 -34.62
CA ASP A 56 1.04 -1.79 -35.96
C ASP A 56 1.35 -0.33 -36.34
N ILE A 57 2.55 -0.09 -36.82
CA ILE A 57 3.00 1.25 -37.22
C ILE A 57 2.37 1.64 -38.56
N LEU A 58 2.13 0.65 -39.44
CA LEU A 58 1.55 0.84 -40.74
C LEU A 58 0.04 0.64 -40.73
N LEU A 59 -0.69 1.68 -40.36
CA LEU A 59 -2.15 1.63 -40.22
C LEU A 59 -2.84 2.62 -41.14
N PRO A 60 -4.06 2.31 -41.61
CA PRO A 60 -4.90 3.29 -42.26
C PRO A 60 -5.35 4.38 -41.26
N PRO A 61 -5.28 5.67 -41.58
CA PRO A 61 -5.71 6.77 -40.73
C PRO A 61 -7.21 6.71 -40.40
N ILE A 62 -8.00 6.24 -41.35
CA ILE A 62 -9.45 5.96 -41.24
C ILE A 62 -9.77 4.65 -41.96
N PRO A 63 -10.88 3.97 -41.60
CA PRO A 63 -11.30 2.73 -42.28
C PRO A 63 -11.40 2.89 -43.80
N GLY A 64 -10.74 1.99 -44.54
CA GLY A 64 -10.75 1.98 -45.99
C GLY A 64 -9.73 2.91 -46.68
N ALA A 65 -8.92 3.67 -45.94
CA ALA A 65 -7.81 4.40 -46.49
C ALA A 65 -6.56 3.51 -46.69
N GLU A 66 -5.61 3.96 -47.51
CA GLU A 66 -4.32 3.28 -47.63
C GLU A 66 -3.51 3.39 -46.36
N PRO A 67 -2.86 2.29 -45.89
CA PRO A 67 -1.97 2.30 -44.73
C PRO A 67 -0.82 3.27 -44.87
N SER A 68 -0.49 4.00 -43.81
CA SER A 68 0.60 4.98 -43.80
C SER A 68 1.42 4.84 -42.51
N PRO A 69 2.77 4.84 -42.60
CA PRO A 69 3.63 4.87 -41.41
C PRO A 69 3.39 6.11 -40.54
N ASP A 70 3.02 7.22 -41.15
CA ASP A 70 2.74 8.46 -40.44
C ASP A 70 1.51 8.35 -39.53
N ALA A 71 0.50 7.54 -39.89
CA ALA A 71 -0.72 7.41 -39.10
C ALA A 71 -0.45 6.75 -37.72
N GLY A 72 0.35 5.69 -37.70
CA GLY A 72 0.75 5.05 -36.43
C GLY A 72 1.61 5.97 -35.57
N ILE A 73 2.58 6.67 -36.17
CA ILE A 73 3.46 7.63 -35.46
C ILE A 73 2.66 8.82 -34.92
N GLN A 74 1.73 9.37 -35.72
CA GLN A 74 0.85 10.45 -35.28
C GLN A 74 -0.07 10.00 -34.15
N PHE A 75 -0.58 8.79 -34.18
CA PHE A 75 -1.39 8.24 -33.11
C PHE A 75 -0.63 8.12 -31.79
N VAL A 76 0.63 7.70 -31.83
CA VAL A 76 1.50 7.69 -30.65
C VAL A 76 1.69 9.10 -30.06
N ARG A 77 1.90 10.12 -30.93
CA ARG A 77 1.96 11.52 -30.50
C ARG A 77 0.63 12.02 -29.92
N GLU A 78 -0.48 11.63 -30.55
CA GLU A 78 -1.81 11.93 -30.05
C GLU A 78 -2.04 11.34 -28.65
N LEU A 79 -1.71 10.10 -28.42
CA LEU A 79 -1.79 9.45 -27.11
C LEU A 79 -1.03 10.23 -26.03
N ARG A 80 0.13 10.77 -26.37
CA ARG A 80 0.93 11.57 -25.46
C ARG A 80 0.25 12.89 -25.07
N LEU A 81 -0.31 13.59 -26.05
CA LEU A 81 -0.85 14.95 -25.88
C LEU A 81 -2.33 14.98 -25.50
N SER A 82 -3.06 13.90 -25.74
CA SER A 82 -4.50 13.83 -25.51
C SER A 82 -4.86 13.89 -24.03
N ASN A 83 -5.90 14.65 -23.71
CA ASN A 83 -6.56 14.66 -22.41
C ASN A 83 -7.84 13.82 -22.40
N THR A 84 -8.24 13.26 -23.54
CA THR A 84 -9.48 12.48 -23.72
C THR A 84 -9.21 10.97 -23.82
N LEU A 85 -7.99 10.58 -24.17
CA LEU A 85 -7.58 9.19 -24.26
C LEU A 85 -6.85 8.77 -22.99
N ILE A 86 -7.23 7.61 -22.46
CA ILE A 86 -6.56 7.01 -21.31
C ILE A 86 -5.26 6.38 -21.80
N LYS A 87 -4.13 6.92 -21.33
CA LYS A 87 -2.80 6.52 -21.77
C LYS A 87 -2.49 5.10 -21.30
N PRO A 88 -2.06 4.17 -22.18
CA PRO A 88 -1.56 2.87 -21.78
C PRO A 88 -0.24 3.03 -21.02
N ALA A 89 0.04 2.10 -20.09
CA ALA A 89 1.30 2.15 -19.34
C ALA A 89 2.53 1.93 -20.22
N HIS A 90 2.41 1.06 -21.24
CA HIS A 90 3.48 0.75 -22.18
C HIS A 90 2.93 0.65 -23.60
N VAL A 91 3.79 0.99 -24.59
CA VAL A 91 3.48 0.85 -26.00
C VAL A 91 4.62 0.11 -26.72
N ILE A 92 4.25 -0.90 -27.50
CA ILE A 92 5.16 -1.61 -28.40
C ILE A 92 4.67 -1.38 -29.81
N GLY A 93 5.52 -0.81 -30.67
CA GLY A 93 5.31 -0.79 -32.10
C GLY A 93 5.65 -2.14 -32.71
N LEU A 94 4.84 -2.61 -33.67
CA LEU A 94 5.11 -3.82 -34.43
C LEU A 94 4.99 -3.50 -35.91
N THR A 95 5.94 -3.89 -36.75
CA THR A 95 5.91 -3.63 -38.19
C THR A 95 6.61 -4.71 -38.98
N ALA A 96 6.07 -5.03 -40.14
CA ALA A 96 6.69 -5.95 -41.11
C ALA A 96 7.71 -5.24 -42.05
N PHE A 97 7.75 -3.90 -42.05
CA PHE A 97 8.50 -3.13 -43.05
C PHE A 97 9.73 -2.45 -42.44
N ASP A 98 10.89 -2.69 -43.08
CA ASP A 98 12.15 -2.08 -42.64
C ASP A 98 12.17 -0.55 -42.77
N SER A 99 11.49 0.00 -43.79
CA SER A 99 11.34 1.45 -43.94
C SER A 99 10.56 2.11 -42.83
N ALA A 100 9.50 1.46 -42.33
CA ALA A 100 8.72 1.91 -41.20
C ALA A 100 9.52 1.79 -39.87
N LEU A 101 10.35 0.76 -39.74
CA LEU A 101 11.25 0.58 -38.61
C LEU A 101 12.24 1.74 -38.49
N ALA A 102 12.85 2.17 -39.61
CA ALA A 102 13.82 3.26 -39.62
C ALA A 102 13.17 4.63 -39.29
N GLY A 103 11.96 4.88 -39.79
CA GLY A 103 11.22 6.13 -39.53
C GLY A 103 10.60 6.23 -38.14
N ALA A 104 10.13 5.10 -37.60
CA ALA A 104 9.47 5.06 -36.29
C ALA A 104 10.48 5.07 -35.13
N GLY A 105 11.69 4.55 -35.33
CA GLY A 105 12.69 4.41 -34.27
C GLY A 105 12.89 5.67 -33.42
N PRO A 106 13.17 6.86 -34.02
CA PRO A 106 13.33 8.08 -33.24
C PRO A 106 12.08 8.48 -32.43
N ALA A 107 10.89 8.39 -33.02
CA ALA A 107 9.65 8.77 -32.37
C ALA A 107 9.29 7.86 -31.16
N PHE A 108 9.72 6.59 -31.22
CA PHE A 108 9.53 5.64 -30.12
C PHE A 108 10.69 5.64 -29.11
N MET A 109 11.94 5.94 -29.58
CA MET A 109 13.10 6.03 -28.67
C MET A 109 13.02 7.18 -27.70
N ASP A 110 12.46 8.31 -28.09
CA ASP A 110 12.26 9.47 -27.20
C ASP A 110 11.33 9.18 -26.02
N GLU A 111 10.51 8.13 -26.13
CA GLU A 111 9.52 7.75 -25.12
C GLU A 111 9.87 6.46 -24.37
N LEU A 112 11.08 5.92 -24.52
CA LEU A 112 11.51 4.62 -23.99
C LEU A 112 10.67 3.42 -24.50
N TRP A 113 10.00 3.58 -25.62
CA TRP A 113 9.17 2.56 -26.24
C TRP A 113 10.00 1.69 -27.19
N GLN A 114 9.52 0.48 -27.48
CA GLN A 114 10.22 -0.46 -28.34
C GLN A 114 9.45 -0.73 -29.62
N VAL A 115 10.17 -0.87 -30.73
CA VAL A 115 9.63 -1.39 -32.00
C VAL A 115 10.16 -2.79 -32.24
N ILE A 116 9.28 -3.74 -32.54
CA ILE A 116 9.60 -5.13 -32.88
C ILE A 116 9.34 -5.34 -34.37
N LYS A 117 10.31 -5.91 -35.09
CA LYS A 117 10.12 -6.33 -36.47
C LYS A 117 9.29 -7.62 -36.50
N TYR A 118 8.14 -7.58 -37.16
CA TYR A 118 7.33 -8.75 -37.42
C TYR A 118 7.85 -9.47 -38.65
N ASP A 119 8.10 -10.79 -38.53
CA ASP A 119 8.46 -11.68 -39.61
C ASP A 119 7.71 -13.00 -39.42
N PRO A 120 6.72 -13.32 -40.29
CA PRO A 120 5.90 -14.54 -40.14
C PRO A 120 6.71 -15.84 -40.27
N THR A 121 7.92 -15.78 -40.82
CA THR A 121 8.82 -16.94 -41.00
C THR A 121 9.76 -17.15 -39.81
N SER A 122 9.77 -16.24 -38.81
CA SER A 122 10.65 -16.27 -37.66
C SER A 122 9.85 -16.22 -36.36
N GLU A 123 10.29 -16.95 -35.35
CA GLU A 123 9.72 -16.87 -33.99
C GLU A 123 10.31 -15.74 -33.14
N SER A 124 11.28 -15.00 -33.68
CA SER A 124 12.01 -13.97 -32.94
C SER A 124 11.09 -12.86 -32.39
N TRP A 125 10.15 -12.36 -33.20
CA TRP A 125 9.20 -11.33 -32.80
C TRP A 125 8.27 -11.79 -31.69
N SER A 126 7.75 -13.02 -31.80
CA SER A 126 6.84 -13.57 -30.80
C SER A 126 7.55 -13.82 -29.48
N THR A 127 8.80 -14.27 -29.52
CA THR A 127 9.65 -14.44 -28.33
C THR A 127 9.91 -13.10 -27.64
N GLN A 128 10.24 -12.05 -28.40
CA GLN A 128 10.43 -10.70 -27.85
C GLN A 128 9.14 -10.16 -27.22
N LEU A 129 8.00 -10.29 -27.90
CA LEU A 129 6.71 -9.84 -27.41
C LEU A 129 6.32 -10.60 -26.11
N LYS A 130 6.43 -11.93 -26.11
CA LYS A 130 6.17 -12.76 -24.93
C LYS A 130 7.04 -12.37 -23.74
N SER A 131 8.33 -12.14 -23.95
CA SER A 131 9.27 -11.71 -22.91
C SER A 131 8.82 -10.40 -22.27
N LYS A 132 8.35 -9.44 -23.06
CA LYS A 132 7.84 -8.15 -22.53
C LYS A 132 6.53 -8.32 -21.75
N VAL A 133 5.61 -9.12 -22.26
CA VAL A 133 4.34 -9.41 -21.57
C VAL A 133 4.60 -10.13 -20.25
N LEU A 134 5.49 -11.11 -20.22
CA LEU A 134 5.87 -11.81 -18.99
C LEU A 134 6.52 -10.88 -17.97
N TYR A 135 7.40 -9.98 -18.43
CA TYR A 135 8.00 -8.97 -17.56
C TYR A 135 6.92 -8.06 -16.93
N LEU A 136 5.96 -7.57 -17.73
CA LEU A 136 4.87 -6.74 -17.21
C LEU A 136 3.95 -7.50 -16.25
N LEU A 137 3.66 -8.79 -16.53
CA LEU A 137 2.93 -9.67 -15.63
C LEU A 137 3.65 -9.81 -14.29
N GLN A 138 4.97 -10.04 -14.33
CA GLN A 138 5.78 -10.15 -13.13
C GLN A 138 5.79 -8.85 -12.32
N CYS A 139 6.05 -7.70 -12.97
CA CYS A 139 5.99 -6.39 -12.30
C CYS A 139 4.64 -6.14 -11.65
N LYS A 140 3.55 -6.44 -12.37
CA LYS A 140 2.20 -6.22 -11.84
C LYS A 140 1.83 -7.18 -10.71
N ARG A 141 2.35 -8.41 -10.75
CA ARG A 141 2.22 -9.37 -9.64
C ARG A 141 2.98 -8.87 -8.41
N GLU A 142 4.22 -8.45 -8.59
CA GLU A 142 5.05 -7.90 -7.51
C GLU A 142 4.42 -6.66 -6.86
N LEU A 143 3.82 -5.77 -7.67
CA LEU A 143 3.06 -4.62 -7.17
C LEU A 143 1.80 -5.01 -6.39
N ARG A 144 1.14 -6.12 -6.75
CA ARG A 144 -0.11 -6.56 -6.11
C ARG A 144 0.10 -7.44 -4.88
N THR A 145 1.11 -8.29 -4.89
CA THR A 145 1.34 -9.25 -3.80
C THR A 145 2.27 -8.70 -2.72
N GLY A 146 3.04 -7.65 -3.03
CA GLY A 146 4.07 -7.15 -2.12
C GLY A 146 5.17 -8.18 -1.78
N GLU A 147 5.03 -9.42 -2.28
CA GLU A 147 5.87 -10.56 -1.88
C GLU A 147 7.33 -10.49 -2.36
N LYS A 148 7.62 -9.65 -3.39
CA LYS A 148 9.00 -9.44 -3.88
C LYS A 148 9.45 -7.98 -3.85
N ALA A 149 8.54 -7.06 -3.64
CA ALA A 149 8.92 -5.71 -3.29
C ALA A 149 9.43 -5.76 -1.84
N GLY A 150 10.72 -6.04 -1.66
CA GLY A 150 11.35 -6.08 -0.34
C GLY A 150 10.96 -4.83 0.43
N TYR A 151 10.62 -5.00 1.69
CA TYR A 151 10.42 -3.87 2.58
C TYR A 151 11.74 -3.13 2.71
N ASP A 152 11.71 -1.80 2.66
CA ASP A 152 12.92 -0.98 2.82
C ASP A 152 13.31 -0.87 4.30
N PHE A 153 12.30 -1.03 5.19
CA PHE A 153 12.42 -1.03 6.64
C PHE A 153 11.71 -2.24 7.25
N ASP A 154 12.24 -2.75 8.35
CA ASP A 154 11.62 -3.87 9.07
C ASP A 154 10.48 -3.39 9.96
N LEU A 155 10.61 -2.21 10.55
CA LEU A 155 9.65 -1.64 11.50
C LEU A 155 9.54 -0.13 11.34
N ALA A 156 8.31 0.37 11.26
CA ALA A 156 8.00 1.77 11.51
C ALA A 156 7.33 1.90 12.89
N ILE A 157 7.75 2.90 13.66
CA ILE A 157 7.19 3.21 14.98
C ILE A 157 6.54 4.60 14.91
N LEU A 158 5.24 4.62 15.21
CA LEU A 158 4.43 5.83 15.34
C LEU A 158 4.21 6.09 16.82
N THR A 159 4.43 7.34 17.26
CA THR A 159 4.07 7.80 18.60
C THR A 159 3.14 9.01 18.51
N ALA A 160 2.29 9.21 19.52
CA ALA A 160 1.45 10.39 19.61
C ALA A 160 2.26 11.62 19.97
N LEU A 161 3.18 11.49 20.92
CA LEU A 161 3.94 12.57 21.52
C LEU A 161 5.43 12.47 21.24
N TRP A 162 6.06 13.62 20.96
CA TRP A 162 7.51 13.74 20.94
C TRP A 162 8.11 13.38 22.31
N LYS A 163 7.59 13.97 23.37
CA LYS A 163 7.96 13.69 24.77
C LYS A 163 6.72 13.27 25.54
N PRO A 164 6.75 12.17 26.28
CA PRO A 164 7.92 11.31 26.55
C PRO A 164 8.13 10.17 25.51
N GLU A 165 7.19 9.91 24.59
CA GLU A 165 7.09 8.66 23.84
C GLU A 165 8.22 8.48 22.82
N LEU A 166 8.35 9.36 21.80
CA LEU A 166 9.42 9.24 20.80
C LEU A 166 10.81 9.35 21.45
N ASN A 167 10.93 10.18 22.49
CA ASN A 167 12.18 10.28 23.25
C ASN A 167 12.56 8.95 23.94
N ALA A 168 11.57 8.17 24.40
CA ALA A 168 11.82 6.83 24.92
C ALA A 168 12.27 5.86 23.81
N ILE A 169 11.70 5.96 22.61
CA ILE A 169 12.11 5.17 21.44
C ILE A 169 13.59 5.49 21.09
N HIS A 170 14.00 6.74 21.14
CA HIS A 170 15.37 7.14 20.87
C HIS A 170 16.37 6.60 21.91
N SER A 171 15.93 6.16 23.08
CA SER A 171 16.80 5.49 24.06
C SER A 171 17.13 4.04 23.73
N LEU A 172 16.47 3.44 22.76
CA LEU A 172 16.81 2.12 22.24
C LEU A 172 18.24 2.11 21.67
N PRO A 173 18.99 0.98 21.75
CA PRO A 173 20.39 0.89 21.34
C PRO A 173 20.56 0.85 19.82
N LEU A 174 20.00 1.84 19.15
CA LEU A 174 20.09 2.07 17.71
C LEU A 174 20.92 3.32 17.44
N ASN A 175 21.61 3.36 16.28
CA ASN A 175 22.20 4.59 15.79
C ASN A 175 21.09 5.39 15.09
N TRP A 176 20.55 6.38 15.79
CA TRP A 176 19.49 7.23 15.29
C TRP A 176 20.04 8.38 14.46
N GLU A 177 19.51 8.53 13.24
CA GLU A 177 19.82 9.63 12.32
C GLU A 177 18.52 10.30 11.89
N LEU A 178 18.53 11.63 11.85
CA LEU A 178 17.39 12.41 11.37
C LEU A 178 17.31 12.31 9.83
N ARG A 179 16.11 12.09 9.30
CA ARG A 179 15.86 12.01 7.86
C ARG A 179 14.69 12.93 7.48
N SER A 180 14.97 13.93 6.65
CA SER A 180 13.97 14.81 6.07
C SER A 180 13.55 14.31 4.69
N ILE A 181 12.27 14.47 4.38
CA ILE A 181 11.68 14.16 3.07
C ILE A 181 11.28 15.49 2.41
N ALA A 182 11.58 15.65 1.13
CA ALA A 182 11.23 16.87 0.41
C ALA A 182 9.71 17.11 0.44
N ASN A 183 9.30 18.33 0.75
CA ASN A 183 7.91 18.77 0.87
C ASN A 183 7.12 18.09 2.02
N ASP A 184 7.80 17.49 2.98
CA ASP A 184 7.20 16.95 4.20
C ASP A 184 7.85 17.57 5.43
N ALA A 185 7.05 18.20 6.29
CA ALA A 185 7.51 18.83 7.51
C ALA A 185 7.70 17.85 8.68
N THR A 186 7.47 16.55 8.47
CA THR A 186 7.63 15.54 9.51
C THR A 186 9.11 15.20 9.71
N ASP A 187 9.56 15.20 10.95
CA ASP A 187 10.89 14.72 11.34
C ASP A 187 10.85 13.20 11.52
N TYR A 188 11.62 12.49 10.69
CA TYR A 188 11.78 11.06 10.78
C TYR A 188 13.12 10.69 11.38
N SER A 189 13.14 9.74 12.29
CA SER A 189 14.36 9.19 12.86
C SER A 189 14.58 7.78 12.35
N VAL A 190 15.71 7.55 11.69
CA VAL A 190 16.10 6.23 11.17
C VAL A 190 17.13 5.62 12.11
N GLY A 191 16.86 4.41 12.58
CA GLY A 191 17.72 3.68 13.50
C GLY A 191 18.21 2.35 12.90
N VAL A 192 19.51 2.10 13.04
CA VAL A 192 20.13 0.81 12.73
C VAL A 192 20.86 0.29 13.98
N PRO A 193 20.86 -1.03 14.24
CA PRO A 193 21.53 -1.58 15.42
C PRO A 193 23.01 -1.25 15.46
N LYS A 194 23.54 -1.03 16.65
CA LYS A 194 24.96 -0.79 16.89
C LYS A 194 25.82 -2.07 16.77
N ALA A 195 25.20 -3.24 16.89
CA ALA A 195 25.87 -4.52 16.86
C ALA A 195 25.47 -5.37 15.65
N THR A 196 26.40 -6.10 15.09
CA THR A 196 26.32 -6.84 13.81
C THR A 196 25.41 -8.06 13.81
N ALA A 197 24.80 -8.45 14.92
CA ALA A 197 23.98 -9.66 15.02
C ALA A 197 22.51 -9.47 14.58
N LEU A 198 21.99 -8.25 14.55
CA LEU A 198 20.63 -7.91 14.14
C LEU A 198 20.71 -6.80 13.08
N THR A 199 20.22 -7.08 11.90
CA THR A 199 20.19 -6.14 10.77
C THR A 199 18.81 -5.51 10.59
N ILE A 200 18.10 -5.17 11.69
CA ILE A 200 16.80 -4.52 11.59
C ILE A 200 16.98 -3.02 11.31
N LYS A 201 16.22 -2.52 10.32
CA LYS A 201 16.08 -1.10 10.04
C LYS A 201 14.78 -0.59 10.62
N VAL A 202 14.87 0.44 11.45
CA VAL A 202 13.70 1.03 12.11
C VAL A 202 13.55 2.49 11.69
N VAL A 203 12.33 2.92 11.41
CA VAL A 203 12.00 4.34 11.29
C VAL A 203 11.00 4.72 12.37
N ALA A 204 11.18 5.87 13.01
CA ALA A 204 10.26 6.36 14.02
C ALA A 204 9.90 7.83 13.77
N ALA A 205 8.66 8.19 14.09
CA ALA A 205 8.19 9.57 14.05
C ALA A 205 7.04 9.77 15.03
N SER A 206 6.82 11.04 15.45
CA SER A 206 5.67 11.40 16.27
C SER A 206 4.62 12.16 15.45
N CYS A 207 3.36 12.02 15.84
CA CYS A 207 2.25 12.77 15.29
C CYS A 207 2.46 14.29 15.51
N SER A 208 1.91 15.10 14.61
CA SER A 208 1.86 16.55 14.77
C SER A 208 0.86 16.99 15.87
N GLN A 209 -0.17 16.17 16.07
CA GLN A 209 -1.22 16.33 17.09
C GLN A 209 -1.65 14.94 17.56
N ILE A 210 -2.22 14.86 18.75
CA ILE A 210 -2.82 13.65 19.30
C ILE A 210 -4.11 13.31 18.53
N GLY A 211 -4.42 12.03 18.36
CA GLY A 211 -5.71 11.56 17.89
C GLY A 211 -5.67 10.79 16.57
N ILE A 212 -6.78 10.10 16.30
CA ILE A 212 -6.99 9.18 15.18
C ILE A 212 -6.57 9.78 13.84
N ALA A 213 -7.02 11.00 13.52
CA ALA A 213 -6.74 11.62 12.22
C ALA A 213 -5.25 11.86 11.97
N SER A 214 -4.54 12.37 12.98
CA SER A 214 -3.10 12.63 12.90
C SER A 214 -2.29 11.34 12.81
N ALA A 215 -2.70 10.30 13.54
CA ALA A 215 -2.11 8.97 13.48
C ALA A 215 -2.30 8.33 12.10
N THR A 216 -3.49 8.46 11.48
CA THR A 216 -3.73 7.98 10.11
C THR A 216 -2.80 8.67 9.11
N VAL A 217 -2.70 10.01 9.16
CA VAL A 217 -1.81 10.76 8.24
C VAL A 217 -0.35 10.33 8.41
N LEU A 218 0.12 10.17 9.65
CA LEU A 218 1.50 9.75 9.90
C LEU A 218 1.75 8.31 9.47
N ALA A 219 0.79 7.40 9.69
CA ALA A 219 0.86 6.02 9.23
C ALA A 219 1.00 5.94 7.70
N MET A 220 0.16 6.68 6.95
CA MET A 220 0.27 6.81 5.49
C MET A 220 1.65 7.30 5.04
N LYS A 221 2.17 8.34 5.68
CA LYS A 221 3.51 8.87 5.38
C LYS A 221 4.60 7.83 5.63
N LEU A 222 4.57 7.14 6.76
CA LEU A 222 5.53 6.09 7.10
C LEU A 222 5.47 4.94 6.09
N ILE A 223 4.29 4.49 5.70
CA ILE A 223 4.10 3.43 4.71
C ILE A 223 4.61 3.86 3.33
N ASN A 224 4.21 5.04 2.86
CA ASN A 224 4.56 5.51 1.51
C ASN A 224 6.05 5.86 1.35
N HIS A 225 6.68 6.46 2.36
CA HIS A 225 8.06 6.91 2.26
C HIS A 225 9.09 5.84 2.63
N PHE A 226 8.72 4.88 3.51
CA PHE A 226 9.68 3.95 4.09
C PHE A 226 9.34 2.48 3.85
N ARG A 227 8.16 2.17 3.33
CA ARG A 227 7.71 0.80 3.02
C ARG A 227 8.08 -0.22 4.11
N PRO A 228 7.62 -0.02 5.35
CA PRO A 228 7.98 -0.91 6.46
C PRO A 228 7.23 -2.24 6.36
N ARG A 229 7.90 -3.32 6.82
CA ARG A 229 7.26 -4.63 6.97
C ARG A 229 6.19 -4.64 8.08
N TYR A 230 6.46 -3.91 9.16
CA TYR A 230 5.55 -3.77 10.29
C TYR A 230 5.42 -2.30 10.67
N LEU A 231 4.20 -1.92 11.05
CA LEU A 231 3.91 -0.62 11.66
C LEU A 231 3.46 -0.87 13.10
N ALA A 232 4.08 -0.19 14.05
CA ALA A 232 3.72 -0.24 15.47
C ALA A 232 3.34 1.16 15.96
N VAL A 233 2.25 1.24 16.72
CA VAL A 233 1.91 2.40 17.54
C VAL A 233 2.47 2.16 18.93
N CYS A 234 3.31 3.07 19.43
CA CYS A 234 3.90 2.99 20.75
C CYS A 234 3.59 4.27 21.53
N GLY A 235 2.84 4.16 22.60
CA GLY A 235 2.41 5.31 23.38
C GLY A 235 1.84 4.93 24.73
N ILE A 236 1.25 5.92 25.39
CA ILE A 236 0.64 5.79 26.71
C ILE A 236 -0.85 5.49 26.51
N ALA A 237 -1.38 4.53 27.26
CA ALA A 237 -2.80 4.19 27.27
C ALA A 237 -3.36 4.17 28.69
N ALA A 238 -4.64 4.46 28.82
CA ALA A 238 -5.37 4.29 30.09
C ALA A 238 -5.84 2.82 30.20
N GLY A 239 -5.33 2.12 31.21
CA GLY A 239 -5.76 0.75 31.53
C GLY A 239 -7.14 0.72 32.17
N VAL A 240 -7.97 -0.25 31.82
CA VAL A 240 -9.29 -0.47 32.41
C VAL A 240 -9.15 -1.27 33.70
N LYS A 241 -9.54 -0.71 34.86
CA LYS A 241 -9.38 -1.32 36.19
C LYS A 241 -10.00 -2.73 36.26
N ASP A 242 -11.21 -2.89 35.74
CA ASP A 242 -11.94 -4.16 35.78
C ASP A 242 -11.32 -5.27 34.88
N SER A 243 -10.46 -4.93 33.95
CA SER A 243 -9.67 -5.90 33.19
C SER A 243 -8.48 -6.45 34.00
N GLY A 244 -8.24 -5.88 35.17
CA GLY A 244 -7.08 -6.13 35.98
C GLY A 244 -5.81 -5.41 35.53
N ALA A 245 -5.90 -4.49 34.57
CA ALA A 245 -4.76 -3.66 34.16
C ALA A 245 -4.30 -2.77 35.31
N LYS A 246 -2.98 -2.66 35.49
CA LYS A 246 -2.34 -1.88 36.55
C LYS A 246 -1.36 -0.88 35.95
N LEU A 247 -1.03 0.14 36.72
CA LEU A 247 -0.03 1.11 36.31
C LEU A 247 1.32 0.44 35.99
N GLY A 248 1.81 0.71 34.80
CA GLY A 248 3.05 0.14 34.27
C GLY A 248 2.85 -1.10 33.40
N ASP A 249 1.68 -1.74 33.37
CA ASP A 249 1.41 -2.88 32.50
C ASP A 249 1.55 -2.48 31.00
N VAL A 250 2.05 -3.38 30.18
CA VAL A 250 2.14 -3.24 28.73
C VAL A 250 0.86 -3.79 28.09
N LEU A 251 0.09 -2.92 27.43
CA LEU A 251 -1.12 -3.31 26.73
C LEU A 251 -0.79 -3.60 25.26
N ILE A 252 -0.95 -4.84 24.82
CA ILE A 252 -0.77 -5.26 23.44
C ILE A 252 -2.14 -5.32 22.77
N VAL A 253 -2.33 -4.51 21.74
CA VAL A 253 -3.61 -4.35 21.07
C VAL A 253 -3.86 -5.52 20.11
N GLU A 254 -4.86 -6.37 20.39
CA GLU A 254 -5.27 -7.41 19.45
C GLU A 254 -6.31 -6.92 18.43
N GLN A 255 -7.10 -5.92 18.80
CA GLN A 255 -8.05 -5.20 17.93
C GLN A 255 -8.34 -3.81 18.47
N SER A 256 -8.64 -2.88 17.57
CA SER A 256 -9.07 -1.53 17.95
C SER A 256 -10.31 -1.09 17.17
N TRP A 257 -11.03 -0.11 17.70
CA TRP A 257 -12.17 0.56 17.07
C TRP A 257 -12.30 1.97 17.61
N ASP A 258 -12.94 2.85 16.83
CA ASP A 258 -13.36 4.17 17.31
C ASP A 258 -14.64 4.02 18.14
N TYR A 259 -14.53 4.23 19.47
CA TYR A 259 -15.66 4.08 20.38
C TYR A 259 -16.64 5.27 20.33
N GLU A 260 -16.29 6.37 19.65
CA GLU A 260 -17.15 7.52 19.41
C GLU A 260 -17.90 7.41 18.07
N SER A 261 -17.62 6.38 17.27
CA SER A 261 -18.30 6.12 16.01
C SER A 261 -19.73 5.62 16.25
N GLY A 262 -20.69 6.26 15.58
CA GLY A 262 -22.10 5.90 15.69
C GLY A 262 -23.07 7.02 15.37
N LYS A 263 -24.34 6.82 15.70
CA LYS A 263 -25.41 7.80 15.50
C LYS A 263 -25.75 8.48 16.83
N ARG A 264 -25.71 9.80 16.86
CA ARG A 264 -26.24 10.58 17.99
C ARG A 264 -27.73 10.82 17.80
N ARG A 265 -28.50 10.58 18.88
CA ARG A 265 -29.93 10.89 18.94
C ARG A 265 -30.25 11.59 20.27
N THR A 266 -31.42 12.24 20.32
CA THR A 266 -32.00 12.71 21.56
C THR A 266 -32.86 11.61 22.16
N ASN A 267 -32.61 11.23 23.41
CA ASN A 267 -33.42 10.23 24.13
C ASN A 267 -34.76 10.84 24.59
N ALA A 268 -35.59 10.06 25.25
CA ALA A 268 -36.89 10.48 25.74
C ALA A 268 -36.82 11.59 26.83
N GLU A 269 -35.71 11.66 27.52
CA GLU A 269 -35.40 12.64 28.56
C GLU A 269 -34.82 13.95 28.01
N GLY A 270 -34.62 14.06 26.68
CA GLY A 270 -34.04 15.23 26.00
C GLY A 270 -32.52 15.27 25.98
N GLU A 271 -31.85 14.22 26.41
CA GLU A 271 -30.39 14.13 26.46
C GLU A 271 -29.79 13.56 25.18
N SER A 272 -28.57 13.94 24.83
CA SER A 272 -27.83 13.38 23.69
C SER A 272 -27.27 12.00 24.01
N GLU A 273 -27.73 10.99 23.31
CA GLU A 273 -27.28 9.59 23.42
C GLU A 273 -26.54 9.15 22.16
N LEU A 274 -25.39 8.50 22.31
CA LEU A 274 -24.68 7.83 21.23
C LEU A 274 -25.21 6.40 21.09
N LEU A 275 -25.67 6.06 19.88
CA LEU A 275 -25.90 4.68 19.45
C LEU A 275 -24.64 4.22 18.73
N PRO A 276 -23.80 3.39 19.36
CA PRO A 276 -22.52 3.00 18.79
C PRO A 276 -22.69 2.09 17.58
N ASP A 277 -21.83 2.30 16.57
CA ASP A 277 -21.67 1.44 15.39
C ASP A 277 -20.17 1.14 15.20
N PRO A 278 -19.59 0.29 16.05
CA PRO A 278 -18.15 0.08 16.10
C PRO A 278 -17.67 -0.77 14.92
N HIS A 279 -16.69 -0.26 14.18
CA HIS A 279 -15.94 -1.03 13.19
C HIS A 279 -14.63 -1.53 13.79
N TYR A 280 -14.57 -2.83 14.09
CA TYR A 280 -13.38 -3.45 14.71
C TYR A 280 -12.32 -3.80 13.68
N ILE A 281 -11.08 -3.41 13.96
CA ILE A 281 -9.90 -3.77 13.15
C ILE A 281 -8.96 -4.63 13.98
N PRO A 282 -8.88 -5.94 13.73
CA PRO A 282 -7.94 -6.83 14.40
C PRO A 282 -6.55 -6.73 13.74
N ILE A 283 -5.50 -7.03 14.51
CA ILE A 283 -4.18 -7.37 13.95
C ILE A 283 -4.25 -8.69 13.20
N SER A 284 -3.23 -9.00 12.38
CA SER A 284 -3.17 -10.29 11.68
C SER A 284 -3.10 -11.46 12.67
N ALA A 285 -3.64 -12.61 12.28
CA ALA A 285 -3.63 -13.81 13.10
C ALA A 285 -2.21 -14.23 13.52
N ASP A 286 -1.25 -14.13 12.60
CA ASP A 286 0.16 -14.44 12.86
C ASP A 286 0.78 -13.54 13.94
N LEU A 287 0.51 -12.23 13.88
CA LEU A 287 0.99 -11.29 14.91
C LEU A 287 0.32 -11.57 16.26
N ARG A 288 -0.98 -11.80 16.26
CA ARG A 288 -1.73 -12.14 17.45
C ARG A 288 -1.15 -13.38 18.15
N ASP A 289 -0.92 -14.46 17.40
CA ASP A 289 -0.39 -15.71 17.93
C ASP A 289 1.05 -15.54 18.48
N ARG A 290 1.88 -14.75 17.79
CA ARG A 290 3.23 -14.40 18.27
C ARG A 290 3.18 -13.60 19.57
N PHE A 291 2.32 -12.59 19.66
CA PHE A 291 2.15 -11.82 20.89
C PHE A 291 1.59 -12.66 22.03
N ALA A 292 0.61 -13.53 21.78
CA ALA A 292 0.09 -14.45 22.79
C ALA A 292 1.18 -15.36 23.37
N GLN A 293 2.11 -15.85 22.50
CA GLN A 293 3.27 -16.62 22.95
C GLN A 293 4.27 -15.78 23.75
N CYS A 294 4.43 -14.49 23.42
CA CYS A 294 5.32 -13.59 24.15
C CYS A 294 4.76 -13.22 25.53
N VAL A 295 3.47 -12.91 25.60
CA VAL A 295 2.77 -12.57 26.86
C VAL A 295 2.89 -13.71 27.90
N GLY A 296 2.89 -14.97 27.44
CA GLY A 296 3.05 -16.13 28.31
C GLY A 296 4.48 -16.42 28.77
N LYS A 297 5.47 -15.57 28.39
CA LYS A 297 6.88 -15.78 28.74
C LYS A 297 7.39 -14.68 29.67
N ASP A 298 7.45 -14.96 30.96
CA ASP A 298 7.92 -14.03 31.99
C ASP A 298 9.30 -13.43 31.74
N LYS A 299 10.13 -14.10 30.93
CA LYS A 299 11.51 -13.63 30.65
C LYS A 299 11.55 -12.26 29.99
N TYR A 300 10.62 -11.93 29.08
CA TYR A 300 10.61 -10.63 28.40
C TYR A 300 10.22 -9.51 29.36
N VAL A 301 9.24 -9.77 30.23
CA VAL A 301 8.81 -8.84 31.26
C VAL A 301 9.91 -8.62 32.27
N ALA A 302 10.56 -9.69 32.73
CA ALA A 302 11.69 -9.60 33.66
C ALA A 302 12.89 -8.84 33.07
N GLU A 303 13.17 -9.01 31.76
CA GLU A 303 14.21 -8.25 31.06
C GLU A 303 13.89 -6.75 31.06
N ILE A 304 12.64 -6.36 30.71
CA ILE A 304 12.18 -4.97 30.74
C ILE A 304 12.34 -4.40 32.17
N GLU A 305 11.87 -5.12 33.19
CA GLU A 305 11.99 -4.69 34.59
C GLU A 305 13.44 -4.52 35.02
N SER A 306 14.37 -5.36 34.54
CA SER A 306 15.78 -5.27 34.86
C SER A 306 16.45 -4.00 34.29
N LEU A 307 15.94 -3.52 33.17
CA LEU A 307 16.44 -2.32 32.49
C LEU A 307 15.85 -1.03 33.05
N TRP A 308 14.77 -1.11 33.87
CA TRP A 308 14.08 0.05 34.42
C TRP A 308 14.92 0.74 35.50
N LYS A 309 15.27 1.98 35.26
CA LYS A 309 16.18 2.78 36.10
C LYS A 309 15.49 3.72 37.10
N SER A 310 14.18 3.92 36.95
CA SER A 310 13.38 4.81 37.80
C SER A 310 12.66 4.04 38.93
N ALA A 311 11.90 4.74 39.76
CA ALA A 311 11.06 4.12 40.77
C ALA A 311 10.13 3.09 40.12
N LYS A 312 10.18 1.85 40.60
CA LYS A 312 9.33 0.76 40.06
C LYS A 312 7.88 0.95 40.49
N PRO A 313 6.91 0.59 39.61
CA PRO A 313 5.52 0.48 40.02
C PRO A 313 5.37 -0.46 41.23
N ALA A 314 4.32 -0.25 42.03
CA ALA A 314 4.05 -1.06 43.21
C ALA A 314 3.72 -2.53 42.89
N THR A 315 3.38 -2.81 41.66
CA THR A 315 3.07 -4.17 41.15
C THR A 315 4.06 -4.59 40.08
N PRO A 316 4.41 -5.90 40.00
CA PRO A 316 5.23 -6.42 38.92
C PRO A 316 4.65 -6.06 37.55
N LEU A 317 5.53 -5.75 36.59
CA LEU A 317 5.18 -5.49 35.19
C LEU A 317 4.51 -6.72 34.58
N ARG A 318 3.46 -6.51 33.83
CA ARG A 318 2.80 -7.56 33.04
C ARG A 318 2.52 -7.06 31.63
N ALA A 319 2.43 -8.00 30.70
CA ALA A 319 1.91 -7.75 29.36
C ALA A 319 0.50 -8.33 29.26
N LEU A 320 -0.44 -7.54 28.75
CA LEU A 320 -1.82 -7.95 28.52
C LEU A 320 -2.12 -7.86 27.03
N LEU A 321 -2.72 -8.90 26.45
CA LEU A 321 -3.18 -8.91 25.05
C LEU A 321 -4.70 -8.82 25.05
N GLY A 322 -5.25 -7.83 24.35
CA GLY A 322 -6.71 -7.66 24.27
C GLY A 322 -7.16 -6.45 23.47
N PRO A 323 -8.49 -6.23 23.44
CA PRO A 323 -9.08 -5.09 22.75
C PRO A 323 -8.75 -3.76 23.44
N VAL A 324 -8.44 -2.73 22.62
CA VAL A 324 -8.21 -1.35 23.08
C VAL A 324 -9.08 -0.42 22.23
N GLY A 325 -9.84 0.45 22.89
CA GLY A 325 -10.67 1.44 22.21
C GLY A 325 -9.89 2.71 21.91
N SER A 326 -10.05 3.26 20.71
CA SER A 326 -9.53 4.58 20.36
C SER A 326 -10.64 5.62 20.38
N GLY A 327 -10.33 6.85 20.77
CA GLY A 327 -11.27 7.96 20.76
C GLY A 327 -10.60 9.32 20.60
N ALA A 328 -11.38 10.38 20.47
CA ALA A 328 -10.87 11.71 20.19
C ALA A 328 -10.48 12.50 21.46
N ALA A 329 -10.79 12.00 22.64
CA ALA A 329 -10.56 12.71 23.90
C ALA A 329 -9.91 11.83 24.95
N VAL A 330 -9.13 12.48 25.83
CA VAL A 330 -8.66 11.85 27.08
C VAL A 330 -9.86 11.61 27.97
N VAL A 331 -10.05 10.37 28.41
CA VAL A 331 -11.20 9.96 29.22
C VAL A 331 -10.82 10.00 30.70
N GLU A 332 -11.38 10.97 31.42
CA GLU A 332 -11.30 11.07 32.90
C GLU A 332 -12.61 10.56 33.56
N ASP A 333 -13.65 10.24 32.76
CA ASP A 333 -14.98 9.85 33.21
C ASP A 333 -15.13 8.34 33.28
N GLU A 334 -15.30 7.79 34.49
CA GLU A 334 -15.51 6.35 34.69
C GLU A 334 -16.82 5.84 34.04
N SER A 335 -17.85 6.71 33.86
CA SER A 335 -19.09 6.34 33.18
C SER A 335 -18.91 6.07 31.68
N LEU A 336 -18.07 6.86 31.04
CA LEU A 336 -17.71 6.66 29.63
C LEU A 336 -16.92 5.36 29.44
N VAL A 337 -15.97 5.07 30.34
CA VAL A 337 -15.23 3.78 30.33
C VAL A 337 -16.19 2.59 30.44
N ALA A 338 -17.19 2.67 31.30
CA ALA A 338 -18.23 1.64 31.44
C ALA A 338 -19.06 1.48 30.18
N THR A 339 -19.39 2.58 29.49
CA THR A 339 -20.10 2.58 28.22
C THR A 339 -19.26 1.93 27.11
N VAL A 340 -17.98 2.30 26.98
CA VAL A 340 -17.05 1.70 25.99
C VAL A 340 -16.87 0.19 26.26
N LYS A 341 -16.86 -0.22 27.53
CA LYS A 341 -16.78 -1.64 27.92
C LYS A 341 -17.98 -2.46 27.44
N ASN A 342 -19.17 -1.86 27.30
CA ASN A 342 -20.33 -2.54 26.72
C ASN A 342 -20.12 -2.90 25.24
N HIS A 343 -19.26 -2.16 24.51
CA HIS A 343 -18.91 -2.48 23.14
C HIS A 343 -17.92 -3.66 23.04
N ALA A 344 -17.04 -3.82 24.03
CA ALA A 344 -16.09 -4.91 24.08
C ALA A 344 -15.86 -5.38 25.53
N ARG A 345 -16.54 -6.46 25.90
CA ARG A 345 -16.48 -7.00 27.29
C ARG A 345 -15.06 -7.24 27.81
N LYS A 346 -14.12 -7.55 26.92
CA LYS A 346 -12.71 -7.82 27.26
C LYS A 346 -11.80 -6.59 27.09
N LEU A 347 -12.36 -5.39 27.04
CA LEU A 347 -11.60 -4.14 26.92
C LEU A 347 -10.50 -4.07 27.99
N ILE A 348 -9.24 -3.92 27.55
CA ILE A 348 -8.08 -3.80 28.45
C ILE A 348 -7.57 -2.37 28.61
N GLY A 349 -7.84 -1.49 27.64
CA GLY A 349 -7.38 -0.10 27.65
C GLY A 349 -8.10 0.80 26.67
N ILE A 350 -7.83 2.10 26.82
CA ILE A 350 -8.32 3.17 25.96
C ILE A 350 -7.14 4.09 25.62
N GLU A 351 -7.06 4.54 24.37
CA GLU A 351 -6.06 5.47 23.84
C GLU A 351 -6.65 6.29 22.67
N MET A 352 -5.83 6.98 21.88
CA MET A 352 -6.35 7.94 20.90
C MET A 352 -5.84 7.75 19.46
N GLU A 353 -5.00 6.78 19.14
CA GLU A 353 -4.24 6.70 17.88
C GLU A 353 -4.35 5.39 17.12
N THR A 354 -4.44 4.26 17.82
CA THR A 354 -4.26 2.91 17.25
C THR A 354 -5.24 2.61 16.14
N TYR A 355 -6.51 2.99 16.32
CA TYR A 355 -7.53 2.77 15.28
C TYR A 355 -7.16 3.47 13.98
N GLY A 356 -6.67 4.72 14.04
CA GLY A 356 -6.24 5.49 12.88
C GLY A 356 -5.09 4.83 12.12
N ALA A 357 -4.10 4.33 12.83
CA ALA A 357 -2.98 3.61 12.22
C ALA A 357 -3.42 2.26 11.61
N PHE A 358 -4.39 1.57 12.22
CA PHE A 358 -4.90 0.29 11.73
C PHE A 358 -5.77 0.42 10.48
N LEU A 359 -6.47 1.55 10.28
CA LEU A 359 -7.27 1.82 9.08
C LEU A 359 -6.42 1.73 7.81
N ASP A 360 -5.21 2.24 7.86
CA ASP A 360 -4.33 2.39 6.69
C ASP A 360 -3.68 1.07 6.25
N ILE A 361 -3.38 0.17 7.18
CA ILE A 361 -2.78 -1.15 6.88
C ILE A 361 -3.72 -2.04 6.04
N ARG A 362 -5.02 -1.80 6.04
CA ARG A 362 -6.00 -2.54 5.21
C ARG A 362 -6.16 -1.98 3.79
N ALA A 363 -5.71 -0.75 3.55
CA ALA A 363 -5.84 -0.08 2.25
C ALA A 363 -4.66 -0.35 1.32
N THR A 364 -3.59 -0.95 1.82
CA THR A 364 -2.36 -1.37 1.11
C THR A 364 -2.30 -2.89 0.94
#